data_c563892b622008caf9a5dbc54b811fb1
#
_entry.id   c563892b622008caf9a5dbc54b811fb1
#
_cell.length_a   1.000
_cell.length_b   1.000
_cell.length_c   1.000
_cell.angle_alpha   90.00
_cell.angle_beta   90.00
_cell.angle_gamma   90.00
#
_symmetry.space_group_name_H-M   'P 1'
#
loop_
_entity.id
_entity.type
_entity.pdbx_description
1 polymer ?
#
loop_
_entity_poly.entity_id
_entity_poly.type
_entity_poly.pdbx_seq_one_letter_code
_entity_poly.pdbx_strand_id
1 'polypeptide(L)'
;MSDGLSRTPVRIERVWAMPNRNTFRVPPIKALLDEEVNLSRYWIDPFANQNKLATVTNDLSMDYDTDYHMDALAFLKMFPDNSVDGVLYDPPYSPRQVSECYRGVGRNVTGETTRASFWGNQKREIARIVKTGGKVITFGWNSGGVGRKYGFQLQRILLAPHGGWHNDTICVVEVKTAGAAFPKNK
;
A
#
# COMPACT_ATOMS: atom_id res chain seq x y z
N MET A 1 -14.14 -34.04 -7.94
CA MET A 1 -14.98 -32.94 -7.46
C MET A 1 -14.16 -31.66 -7.69
N SER A 2 -14.53 -30.89 -8.70
CA SER A 2 -13.82 -29.64 -9.08
C SER A 2 -14.25 -28.55 -8.10
N ASP A 3 -13.33 -28.09 -7.26
CA ASP A 3 -13.52 -26.90 -6.43
C ASP A 3 -13.76 -25.69 -7.34
N GLY A 4 -15.02 -25.38 -7.51
CA GLY A 4 -15.48 -24.17 -8.19
C GLY A 4 -15.22 -22.92 -7.35
N LEU A 5 -13.96 -22.54 -7.20
CA LEU A 5 -13.60 -21.21 -6.71
C LEU A 5 -14.11 -20.21 -7.75
N SER A 6 -15.30 -19.66 -7.51
CA SER A 6 -15.82 -18.51 -8.25
C SER A 6 -14.78 -17.37 -8.16
N ARG A 7 -13.99 -17.25 -9.23
CA ARG A 7 -13.03 -16.14 -9.34
C ARG A 7 -13.84 -14.90 -9.69
N THR A 8 -14.03 -14.00 -8.76
CA THR A 8 -14.52 -12.66 -9.06
C THR A 8 -13.63 -12.05 -10.14
N PRO A 9 -14.20 -11.58 -11.27
CA PRO A 9 -13.40 -10.98 -12.34
C PRO A 9 -12.67 -9.75 -11.82
N VAL A 10 -11.40 -9.60 -12.20
CA VAL A 10 -10.60 -8.42 -11.87
C VAL A 10 -11.09 -7.25 -12.73
N ARG A 11 -11.47 -6.15 -12.08
CA ARG A 11 -11.80 -4.88 -12.80
C ARG A 11 -10.50 -4.19 -13.18
N ILE A 12 -10.30 -3.90 -14.46
CA ILE A 12 -9.12 -3.17 -14.95
C ILE A 12 -9.61 -1.89 -15.65
N GLU A 13 -9.06 -0.77 -15.22
CA GLU A 13 -9.41 0.56 -15.73
C GLU A 13 -8.14 1.32 -16.11
N ARG A 14 -8.26 2.19 -17.12
CA ARG A 14 -7.19 3.08 -17.51
C ARG A 14 -7.77 4.49 -17.71
N VAL A 15 -7.33 5.42 -16.89
CA VAL A 15 -7.80 6.82 -16.90
C VAL A 15 -6.60 7.75 -16.83
N TRP A 16 -6.41 8.53 -17.89
CA TRP A 16 -5.35 9.54 -17.95
C TRP A 16 -5.64 10.68 -16.97
N ALA A 17 -4.61 11.16 -16.27
CA ALA A 17 -4.69 12.32 -15.40
C ALA A 17 -3.32 12.97 -15.23
N MET A 18 -3.31 14.28 -15.01
CA MET A 18 -2.07 14.99 -14.64
C MET A 18 -1.52 14.46 -13.31
N PRO A 19 -0.18 14.33 -13.16
CA PRO A 19 0.41 13.91 -11.91
C PRO A 19 0.20 14.98 -10.82
N ASN A 20 0.17 14.53 -9.58
CA ASN A 20 0.12 15.38 -8.40
C ASN A 20 1.16 14.88 -7.40
N ARG A 21 1.80 15.79 -6.65
CA ARG A 21 2.74 15.42 -5.58
C ARG A 21 2.08 14.58 -4.49
N ASN A 22 0.77 14.76 -4.30
CA ASN A 22 -0.04 13.92 -3.44
C ASN A 22 -0.82 12.94 -4.33
N THR A 23 -0.41 11.67 -4.34
CA THR A 23 -0.99 10.58 -5.13
C THR A 23 -2.50 10.52 -4.97
N PHE A 24 -3.03 10.68 -3.75
CA PHE A 24 -4.45 10.55 -3.45
C PHE A 24 -5.32 11.71 -4.00
N ARG A 25 -4.70 12.81 -4.43
CA ARG A 25 -5.38 13.95 -5.08
C ARG A 25 -5.50 13.82 -6.59
N VAL A 26 -4.86 12.85 -7.21
CA VAL A 26 -5.01 12.55 -8.64
C VAL A 26 -6.46 12.11 -8.87
N PRO A 27 -7.25 12.77 -9.75
CA PRO A 27 -8.69 12.57 -9.81
C PRO A 27 -9.17 11.13 -9.93
N PRO A 28 -8.66 10.27 -10.84
CA PRO A 28 -9.10 8.87 -10.92
C PRO A 28 -8.67 8.05 -9.69
N ILE A 29 -7.55 8.41 -9.05
CA ILE A 29 -7.11 7.74 -7.81
C ILE A 29 -8.02 8.13 -6.66
N LYS A 30 -8.36 9.43 -6.56
CA LYS A 30 -9.33 9.90 -5.56
C LYS A 30 -10.68 9.19 -5.70
N ALA A 31 -11.19 9.06 -6.93
CA ALA A 31 -12.45 8.36 -7.18
C ALA A 31 -12.38 6.88 -6.75
N LEU A 32 -11.26 6.19 -7.04
CA LEU A 32 -11.03 4.82 -6.57
C LEU A 32 -11.05 4.76 -5.04
N LEU A 33 -10.37 5.68 -4.37
CA LEU A 33 -10.32 5.73 -2.90
C LEU A 33 -11.71 5.99 -2.30
N ASP A 34 -12.48 6.92 -2.88
CA ASP A 34 -13.85 7.23 -2.43
C ASP A 34 -14.79 6.00 -2.58
N GLU A 35 -14.58 5.13 -3.57
CA GLU A 35 -15.34 3.88 -3.74
C GLU A 35 -14.90 2.76 -2.79
N GLU A 36 -13.58 2.61 -2.56
CA GLU A 36 -13.00 1.43 -1.92
C GLU A 36 -12.79 1.59 -0.41
N VAL A 37 -12.55 2.82 0.07
CA VAL A 37 -12.25 3.09 1.48
C VAL A 37 -13.54 3.36 2.24
N ASN A 38 -13.89 2.45 3.13
CA ASN A 38 -15.00 2.67 4.05
C ASN A 38 -14.49 3.34 5.34
N LEU A 39 -14.81 4.61 5.50
CA LEU A 39 -14.36 5.44 6.63
C LEU A 39 -14.92 5.00 8.01
N SER A 40 -15.92 4.12 8.04
CA SER A 40 -16.41 3.52 9.30
C SER A 40 -15.57 2.34 9.76
N ARG A 41 -14.56 1.94 8.99
CA ARG A 41 -13.65 0.83 9.27
C ARG A 41 -12.28 1.35 9.67
N TYR A 42 -11.48 0.49 10.32
CA TYR A 42 -10.17 0.82 10.84
C TYR A 42 -9.09 0.68 9.75
N TRP A 43 -8.76 1.80 9.12
CA TRP A 43 -7.71 1.90 8.09
C TRP A 43 -6.43 2.50 8.66
N ILE A 44 -5.29 2.07 8.16
CA ILE A 44 -3.99 2.65 8.48
C ILE A 44 -3.25 3.05 7.20
N ASP A 45 -2.39 4.07 7.32
CA ASP A 45 -1.53 4.56 6.24
C ASP A 45 -0.09 4.73 6.75
N PRO A 46 0.85 3.83 6.39
CA PRO A 46 2.24 3.92 6.82
C PRO A 46 3.06 4.99 6.10
N PHE A 47 2.53 5.63 5.04
CA PHE A 47 3.19 6.64 4.21
C PHE A 47 2.25 7.81 3.90
N ALA A 48 1.59 8.33 4.91
CA ALA A 48 0.43 9.20 4.74
C ALA A 48 0.75 10.57 4.16
N ASN A 49 1.97 11.09 4.31
CA ASN A 49 2.28 12.45 3.89
C ASN A 49 1.24 13.43 4.51
N GLN A 50 0.51 14.17 3.70
CA GLN A 50 -0.55 15.11 4.13
C GLN A 50 -1.95 14.47 4.16
N ASN A 51 -2.09 13.17 3.87
CA ASN A 51 -3.39 12.52 3.75
C ASN A 51 -3.95 12.17 5.14
N LYS A 52 -5.27 12.36 5.29
CA LYS A 52 -6.02 12.06 6.51
C LYS A 52 -7.15 11.05 6.24
N LEU A 53 -6.99 10.22 5.20
CA LEU A 53 -8.04 9.28 4.80
C LEU A 53 -8.09 8.06 5.72
N ALA A 54 -6.94 7.64 6.26
CA ALA A 54 -6.85 6.54 7.20
C ALA A 54 -7.17 6.98 8.63
N THR A 55 -7.63 6.02 9.45
CA THR A 55 -7.92 6.23 10.89
C THR A 55 -6.65 6.51 11.67
N VAL A 56 -5.54 5.86 11.29
CA VAL A 56 -4.22 6.06 11.88
C VAL A 56 -3.21 6.28 10.79
N THR A 57 -2.44 7.33 10.90
CA THR A 57 -1.48 7.81 9.90
C THR A 57 -0.07 7.81 10.44
N ASN A 58 0.89 7.47 9.57
CA ASN A 58 2.31 7.57 9.85
C ASN A 58 3.05 8.18 8.66
N ASP A 59 4.07 8.93 8.95
CA ASP A 59 5.08 9.32 7.97
C ASP A 59 6.46 9.37 8.63
N LEU A 60 7.51 9.24 7.85
CA LEU A 60 8.87 9.35 8.34
C LEU A 60 9.24 10.80 8.67
N SER A 61 8.67 11.77 7.93
CA SER A 61 8.92 13.19 8.09
C SER A 61 8.09 13.80 9.21
N MET A 62 8.75 14.60 10.05
CA MET A 62 8.10 15.44 11.06
C MET A 62 7.36 16.66 10.48
N ASP A 63 7.52 16.93 9.18
CA ASP A 63 6.89 18.06 8.51
C ASP A 63 5.40 17.84 8.24
N TYR A 64 4.95 16.57 8.34
CA TYR A 64 3.57 16.20 8.11
C TYR A 64 2.83 16.02 9.43
N ASP A 65 1.59 16.48 9.47
CA ASP A 65 0.70 16.29 10.60
C ASP A 65 0.12 14.87 10.58
N THR A 66 0.87 13.88 11.06
CA THR A 66 0.47 12.48 11.19
C THR A 66 0.47 12.03 12.65
N ASP A 67 -0.23 10.92 12.96
CA ASP A 67 -0.31 10.39 14.33
C ASP A 67 1.04 9.85 14.82
N TYR A 68 1.87 9.32 13.90
CA TYR A 68 3.18 8.77 14.18
C TYR A 68 4.22 9.26 13.19
N HIS A 69 5.48 9.36 13.65
CA HIS A 69 6.66 9.76 12.85
C HIS A 69 7.76 8.73 12.97
N MET A 70 7.56 7.57 12.36
CA MET A 70 8.51 6.47 12.47
C MET A 70 8.70 5.71 11.15
N ASP A 71 9.69 4.81 11.13
CA ASP A 71 9.87 3.89 10.03
C ASP A 71 8.60 3.06 9.78
N ALA A 72 8.21 2.92 8.52
CA ALA A 72 6.96 2.24 8.15
C ALA A 72 6.91 0.78 8.63
N LEU A 73 8.04 0.05 8.62
CA LEU A 73 8.08 -1.32 9.13
C LEU A 73 7.89 -1.36 10.66
N ALA A 74 8.49 -0.41 11.37
CA ALA A 74 8.31 -0.27 12.82
C ALA A 74 6.84 0.06 13.15
N PHE A 75 6.23 0.98 12.40
CA PHE A 75 4.82 1.33 12.52
C PHE A 75 3.91 0.11 12.30
N LEU A 76 4.10 -0.64 11.21
CA LEU A 76 3.30 -1.83 10.92
C LEU A 76 3.42 -2.91 12.02
N LYS A 77 4.59 -3.05 12.65
CA LYS A 77 4.80 -4.00 13.75
C LYS A 77 4.05 -3.67 15.03
N MET A 78 3.57 -2.45 15.21
CA MET A 78 2.79 -2.06 16.40
C MET A 78 1.40 -2.70 16.44
N PHE A 79 0.85 -3.08 15.30
CA PHE A 79 -0.51 -3.60 15.21
C PHE A 79 -0.54 -5.12 15.48
N PRO A 80 -1.55 -5.61 16.25
CA PRO A 80 -1.77 -7.04 16.44
C PRO A 80 -2.13 -7.76 15.13
N ASP A 81 -2.02 -9.08 15.14
CA ASP A 81 -2.48 -9.92 14.03
C ASP A 81 -3.98 -9.71 13.77
N ASN A 82 -4.38 -9.65 12.50
CA ASN A 82 -5.78 -9.51 12.09
C ASN A 82 -6.53 -8.39 12.83
N SER A 83 -5.90 -7.22 12.98
CA SER A 83 -6.44 -6.08 13.76
C SER A 83 -6.97 -4.95 12.90
N VAL A 84 -6.51 -4.79 11.65
CA VAL A 84 -6.91 -3.68 10.78
C VAL A 84 -7.82 -4.14 9.65
N ASP A 85 -8.77 -3.27 9.26
CA ASP A 85 -9.70 -3.55 8.17
C ASP A 85 -9.13 -3.17 6.81
N GLY A 86 -8.15 -2.25 6.77
CA GLY A 86 -7.50 -1.89 5.54
C GLY A 86 -6.17 -1.16 5.70
N VAL A 87 -5.39 -1.16 4.63
CA VAL A 87 -4.11 -0.44 4.54
C VAL A 87 -4.05 0.32 3.23
N LEU A 88 -3.70 1.61 3.31
CA LEU A 88 -3.28 2.42 2.18
C LEU A 88 -1.76 2.32 2.10
N TYR A 89 -1.24 1.76 1.01
CA TYR A 89 0.17 1.43 0.91
C TYR A 89 0.80 2.15 -0.29
N ASP A 90 1.30 3.37 -0.06
CA ASP A 90 1.97 4.23 -1.05
C ASP A 90 3.47 4.41 -0.72
N PRO A 91 4.28 3.33 -0.75
CA PRO A 91 5.70 3.38 -0.38
C PRO A 91 6.52 4.10 -1.45
N PRO A 92 7.74 4.54 -1.15
CA PRO A 92 8.71 4.90 -2.16
C PRO A 92 8.88 3.75 -3.17
N TYR A 93 8.79 4.06 -4.49
CA TYR A 93 8.71 3.03 -5.55
C TYR A 93 10.06 2.49 -6.00
N SER A 94 11.15 3.12 -5.60
CA SER A 94 12.52 2.74 -5.98
C SER A 94 13.52 2.92 -4.84
N PRO A 95 14.66 2.21 -4.88
CA PRO A 95 15.74 2.41 -3.91
C PRO A 95 16.24 3.86 -3.84
N ARG A 96 16.22 4.57 -4.97
CA ARG A 96 16.57 5.98 -5.03
C ARG A 96 15.61 6.84 -4.20
N GLN A 97 14.29 6.66 -4.39
CA GLN A 97 13.27 7.39 -3.61
C GLN A 97 13.36 7.05 -2.12
N VAL A 98 13.58 5.77 -1.75
CA VAL A 98 13.84 5.41 -0.36
C VAL A 98 15.02 6.20 0.20
N SER A 99 16.14 6.26 -0.54
CA SER A 99 17.32 7.00 -0.13
C SER A 99 17.04 8.50 0.01
N GLU A 100 16.29 9.08 -0.90
CA GLU A 100 15.88 10.49 -0.85
C GLU A 100 15.01 10.78 0.38
N CYS A 101 14.02 9.94 0.68
CA CYS A 101 13.16 10.07 1.87
C CYS A 101 13.98 10.02 3.17
N TYR A 102 14.86 9.02 3.34
CA TYR A 102 15.66 8.87 4.56
C TYR A 102 16.64 10.02 4.74
N ARG A 103 17.33 10.44 3.68
CA ARG A 103 18.25 11.61 3.73
C ARG A 103 17.51 12.91 4.03
N GLY A 104 16.30 13.09 3.47
CA GLY A 104 15.48 14.27 3.69
C GLY A 104 15.13 14.49 5.17
N VAL A 105 15.06 13.42 5.96
CA VAL A 105 14.81 13.48 7.42
C VAL A 105 16.08 13.28 8.26
N GLY A 106 17.27 13.39 7.65
CA GLY A 106 18.55 13.25 8.35
C GLY A 106 18.88 11.82 8.83
N ARG A 107 18.22 10.79 8.28
CA ARG A 107 18.50 9.39 8.62
C ARG A 107 19.50 8.77 7.65
N ASN A 108 20.32 7.85 8.17
CA ASN A 108 21.27 7.11 7.36
C ASN A 108 20.56 6.07 6.48
N VAL A 109 20.97 6.02 5.22
CA VAL A 109 20.57 4.97 4.28
C VAL A 109 21.47 3.75 4.53
N THR A 110 20.87 2.61 4.81
CA THR A 110 21.59 1.34 4.99
C THR A 110 21.38 0.43 3.77
N GLY A 111 22.22 -0.58 3.60
CA GLY A 111 22.01 -1.59 2.57
C GLY A 111 20.68 -2.34 2.72
N GLU A 112 20.08 -2.38 3.92
CA GLU A 112 18.80 -3.02 4.15
C GLU A 112 17.62 -2.18 3.64
N THR A 113 17.70 -0.85 3.76
CA THR A 113 16.63 0.06 3.31
C THR A 113 16.50 0.15 1.79
N THR A 114 17.51 -0.26 1.05
CA THR A 114 17.53 -0.21 -0.43
C THR A 114 17.43 -1.57 -1.11
N ARG A 115 17.32 -2.66 -0.35
CA ARG A 115 17.14 -4.02 -0.89
C ARG A 115 15.66 -4.32 -1.15
N ALA A 116 15.40 -5.29 -2.01
CA ALA A 116 14.05 -5.79 -2.27
C ALA A 116 13.33 -6.30 -1.00
N SER A 117 14.09 -6.72 0.03
CA SER A 117 13.58 -7.11 1.34
C SER A 117 12.87 -5.96 2.08
N PHE A 118 13.21 -4.69 1.80
CA PHE A 118 12.55 -3.52 2.37
C PHE A 118 11.02 -3.60 2.17
N TRP A 119 10.59 -3.71 0.92
CA TRP A 119 9.15 -3.86 0.61
C TRP A 119 8.61 -5.23 1.02
N GLY A 120 9.42 -6.28 0.90
CA GLY A 120 9.03 -7.64 1.28
C GLY A 120 8.67 -7.78 2.75
N ASN A 121 9.43 -7.15 3.64
CA ASN A 121 9.18 -7.16 5.09
C ASN A 121 7.90 -6.39 5.43
N GLN A 122 7.67 -5.23 4.81
CA GLN A 122 6.44 -4.46 4.99
C GLN A 122 5.22 -5.23 4.51
N LYS A 123 5.28 -5.87 3.33
CA LYS A 123 4.18 -6.69 2.79
C LYS A 123 3.85 -7.88 3.69
N ARG A 124 4.86 -8.48 4.35
CA ARG A 124 4.64 -9.55 5.33
C ARG A 124 3.88 -9.05 6.56
N GLU A 125 4.26 -7.89 7.09
CA GLU A 125 3.56 -7.28 8.22
C GLU A 125 2.14 -6.87 7.83
N ILE A 126 1.93 -6.25 6.68
CA ILE A 126 0.59 -5.94 6.14
C ILE A 126 -0.26 -7.21 6.10
N ALA A 127 0.31 -8.32 5.61
CA ALA A 127 -0.42 -9.58 5.55
C ALA A 127 -0.76 -10.14 6.94
N ARG A 128 0.09 -9.90 7.94
CA ARG A 128 -0.16 -10.32 9.33
C ARG A 128 -1.31 -9.55 9.96
N ILE A 129 -1.30 -8.21 9.83
CA ILE A 129 -2.20 -7.32 10.56
C ILE A 129 -3.57 -7.14 9.92
N VAL A 130 -3.69 -7.27 8.60
CA VAL A 130 -4.97 -7.13 7.90
C VAL A 130 -5.88 -8.33 8.21
N LYS A 131 -7.13 -8.06 8.56
CA LYS A 131 -8.16 -9.08 8.81
C LYS A 131 -8.49 -9.85 7.54
N THR A 132 -8.95 -11.09 7.66
CA THR A 132 -9.63 -11.79 6.55
C THR A 132 -10.81 -10.96 6.05
N GLY A 133 -10.93 -10.77 4.74
CA GLY A 133 -11.88 -9.85 4.12
C GLY A 133 -11.48 -8.37 4.17
N GLY A 134 -10.37 -8.04 4.83
CA GLY A 134 -9.79 -6.71 4.82
C GLY A 134 -9.11 -6.39 3.49
N LYS A 135 -8.96 -5.11 3.17
CA LYS A 135 -8.45 -4.62 1.89
C LYS A 135 -7.06 -4.00 2.01
N VAL A 136 -6.29 -4.09 0.95
CA VAL A 136 -5.08 -3.28 0.75
C VAL A 136 -5.19 -2.55 -0.58
N ILE A 137 -4.91 -1.25 -0.57
CA ILE A 137 -4.78 -0.45 -1.78
C ILE A 137 -3.32 -0.08 -1.89
N THR A 138 -2.66 -0.65 -2.91
CA THR A 138 -1.24 -0.40 -3.16
C THR A 138 -1.09 0.57 -4.32
N PHE A 139 -0.18 1.52 -4.18
CA PHE A 139 0.21 2.46 -5.23
C PHE A 139 1.64 2.16 -5.66
N GLY A 140 1.95 2.36 -6.94
CA GLY A 140 3.29 2.07 -7.45
C GLY A 140 3.40 2.09 -8.97
N TRP A 141 4.52 1.56 -9.46
CA TRP A 141 4.82 1.44 -10.88
C TRP A 141 4.56 0.04 -11.45
N ASN A 142 3.98 -0.86 -10.65
CA ASN A 142 3.65 -2.21 -11.06
C ASN A 142 2.36 -2.68 -10.40
N SER A 143 1.76 -3.73 -10.94
CA SER A 143 0.51 -4.31 -10.47
C SER A 143 0.70 -5.48 -9.48
N GLY A 144 1.87 -5.62 -8.88
CA GLY A 144 2.19 -6.77 -8.03
C GLY A 144 1.50 -6.75 -6.66
N GLY A 145 1.06 -5.59 -6.18
CA GLY A 145 0.38 -5.46 -4.89
C GLY A 145 1.16 -6.07 -3.71
N VAL A 146 0.44 -6.51 -2.69
CA VAL A 146 0.95 -7.38 -1.62
C VAL A 146 1.13 -8.80 -2.15
N GLY A 147 0.11 -9.31 -2.85
CA GLY A 147 0.18 -10.50 -3.69
C GLY A 147 -0.33 -11.80 -3.07
N ARG A 148 -0.60 -12.76 -3.95
CA ARG A 148 -1.17 -14.07 -3.60
C ARG A 148 -0.34 -14.86 -2.60
N LYS A 149 0.99 -14.76 -2.65
CA LYS A 149 1.87 -15.47 -1.70
C LYS A 149 1.66 -15.06 -0.24
N TYR A 150 1.05 -13.90 -0.02
CA TYR A 150 0.67 -13.39 1.29
C TYR A 150 -0.84 -13.50 1.56
N GLY A 151 -1.58 -14.22 0.71
CA GLY A 151 -3.00 -14.48 0.91
C GLY A 151 -3.93 -13.42 0.39
N PHE A 152 -3.47 -12.57 -0.51
CA PHE A 152 -4.31 -11.54 -1.11
C PHE A 152 -4.80 -11.95 -2.50
N GLN A 153 -6.06 -11.64 -2.78
CA GLN A 153 -6.69 -11.79 -4.08
C GLN A 153 -6.89 -10.43 -4.71
N LEU A 154 -6.40 -10.28 -5.93
CA LEU A 154 -6.57 -9.08 -6.75
C LEU A 154 -8.05 -8.89 -7.12
N GLN A 155 -8.56 -7.68 -6.91
CA GLN A 155 -9.93 -7.28 -7.27
C GLN A 155 -9.97 -6.20 -8.34
N ARG A 156 -9.10 -5.19 -8.24
CA ARG A 156 -9.12 -4.04 -9.15
C ARG A 156 -7.72 -3.55 -9.45
N ILE A 157 -7.51 -3.09 -10.68
CA ILE A 157 -6.33 -2.36 -11.12
C ILE A 157 -6.80 -1.07 -11.78
N LEU A 158 -6.30 0.08 -11.32
CA LEU A 158 -6.41 1.35 -12.01
C LEU A 158 -5.04 1.74 -12.55
N LEU A 159 -4.96 1.92 -13.86
CA LEU A 159 -3.80 2.50 -14.53
C LEU A 159 -4.07 4.00 -14.70
N ALA A 160 -3.30 4.84 -14.05
CA ALA A 160 -3.35 6.29 -14.18
C ALA A 160 -2.12 6.81 -14.94
N PRO A 161 -2.16 6.84 -16.29
CA PRO A 161 -1.08 7.40 -17.08
C PRO A 161 -1.00 8.93 -16.88
N HIS A 162 0.22 9.43 -16.73
CA HIS A 162 0.49 10.86 -16.52
C HIS A 162 1.05 11.55 -17.77
N GLY A 163 1.56 10.76 -18.71
CA GLY A 163 2.15 11.27 -19.95
C GLY A 163 3.51 11.98 -19.75
N GLY A 164 4.10 12.38 -20.88
CA GLY A 164 5.40 13.06 -20.88
C GLY A 164 6.50 12.23 -20.23
N TRP A 165 7.26 12.87 -19.33
CA TRP A 165 8.39 12.26 -18.61
C TRP A 165 8.01 11.68 -17.25
N HIS A 166 6.72 11.64 -16.93
CA HIS A 166 6.23 11.12 -15.65
C HIS A 166 5.95 9.62 -15.74
N ASN A 167 6.34 8.88 -14.71
CA ASN A 167 5.94 7.49 -14.57
C ASN A 167 4.45 7.40 -14.26
N ASP A 168 3.77 6.44 -14.85
CA ASP A 168 2.37 6.15 -14.58
C ASP A 168 2.20 5.64 -13.13
N THR A 169 1.06 5.96 -12.52
CA THR A 169 0.68 5.38 -11.23
C THR A 169 -0.26 4.19 -11.45
N ILE A 170 0.07 3.07 -10.84
CA ILE A 170 -0.77 1.87 -10.85
C ILE A 170 -1.32 1.66 -9.45
N CYS A 171 -2.66 1.70 -9.32
CA CYS A 171 -3.33 1.40 -8.07
C CYS A 171 -3.87 -0.03 -8.13
N VAL A 172 -3.61 -0.80 -7.07
CA VAL A 172 -4.01 -2.20 -6.97
C VAL A 172 -4.86 -2.39 -5.73
N VAL A 173 -6.09 -2.85 -5.88
CA VAL A 173 -6.99 -3.20 -4.78
C VAL A 173 -6.99 -4.71 -4.61
N GLU A 174 -6.63 -5.16 -3.42
CA GLU A 174 -6.59 -6.57 -3.05
C GLU A 174 -7.39 -6.82 -1.78
N VAL A 175 -7.95 -8.02 -1.65
CA VAL A 175 -8.65 -8.47 -0.44
C VAL A 175 -7.94 -9.68 0.14
N LYS A 176 -7.76 -9.69 1.46
CA LYS A 176 -7.21 -10.85 2.15
C LYS A 176 -8.23 -11.99 2.20
N THR A 177 -7.84 -13.16 1.69
CA THR A 177 -8.69 -14.35 1.67
C THR A 177 -8.45 -15.24 2.88
N ALA A 178 -9.46 -16.05 3.24
CA ALA A 178 -9.31 -17.07 4.28
C ALA A 178 -8.37 -18.19 3.81
N GLY A 179 -7.59 -18.76 4.75
CA GLY A 179 -6.78 -19.96 4.50
C GLY A 179 -5.43 -19.73 3.81
N ALA A 180 -5.00 -18.50 3.65
CA ALA A 180 -3.65 -18.21 3.17
C ALA A 180 -2.61 -18.59 4.22
N ALA A 181 -1.84 -19.65 3.95
CA ALA A 181 -0.70 -20.01 4.77
C ALA A 181 0.38 -18.96 4.61
N PHE A 182 0.79 -18.32 5.72
CA PHE A 182 1.96 -17.44 5.70
C PHE A 182 3.21 -18.23 5.31
N PRO A 183 4.05 -17.72 4.40
CA PRO A 183 5.34 -18.35 4.15
C PRO A 183 6.13 -18.38 5.47
N LYS A 184 6.38 -19.60 5.97
CA LYS A 184 7.26 -19.79 7.12
C LYS A 184 8.64 -19.22 6.77
N ASN A 185 9.21 -18.45 7.69
CA ASN A 185 10.58 -17.98 7.57
C ASN A 185 11.52 -19.18 7.31
N LYS A 186 12.23 -19.14 6.20
CA LYS A 186 13.43 -19.95 6.00
C LYS A 186 14.64 -19.19 6.54
#